data_11fd1a420f7ea72a92aaa3d2e31dec9b
#
_entry.id   11fd1a420f7ea72a92aaa3d2e31dec9b
#
_cell.length_a   1.000
_cell.length_b   1.000
_cell.length_c   1.000
_cell.angle_alpha   90.00
_cell.angle_beta   90.00
_cell.angle_gamma   90.00
#
_symmetry.space_group_name_H-M   'P 1'
#
loop_
_entity.id
_entity.type
_entity.pdbx_description
1 polymer ?
#
loop_
_entity_poly.entity_id
_entity_poly.type
_entity_poly.pdbx_seq_one_letter_code
_entity_poly.pdbx_strand_id
1 'polypeptide(L)'
;MSKKVYFVGSAYMGCYYVRCFLPMMVNGWTGTYTGLSKNTLKPVPVVEGEMKRADIIVFHRPNTNWHHRIAMELKAMGKQIVFDNDDTYLLDSSHPFQSLDEKGFEENKMRINNVVNNFIVNADMITCSTEYLSGEYMQLNTNTKVLPNCVSPDDWNDEPLKNDTDKVRVGLVGSVCYHHDFSVIKELIKELDDSDKVQLVLFGLWKDKKRSDNPLVEEVHRKEFAFWDSIKNKEHAPWCDMSEYADTLDQLRLDMMLIPRIENHFNKCKSNLKFLEAGMLEIPVIASGFTNSPYSVDIDGTNGVLVGEVEEWRDKVWDLVNDKDKRVKMGKEAKQYVIKHYSIEDKAHLWSDAYESLYEK
;
A
#
# COMPACT_ATOMS: atom_id res chain seq x y z
N MET A 1 9.43 21.93 24.90
CA MET A 1 9.67 22.16 23.45
C MET A 1 9.26 20.89 22.73
N SER A 2 8.53 21.00 21.63
CA SER A 2 8.17 19.83 20.80
C SER A 2 9.44 19.16 20.26
N LYS A 3 9.43 17.84 20.21
CA LYS A 3 10.57 17.05 19.70
C LYS A 3 10.68 17.21 18.19
N LYS A 4 11.90 17.31 17.69
CA LYS A 4 12.16 17.36 16.25
C LYS A 4 12.25 15.96 15.71
N VAL A 5 11.37 15.62 14.76
CA VAL A 5 11.33 14.32 14.09
C VAL A 5 11.87 14.48 12.67
N TYR A 6 12.68 13.53 12.24
CA TYR A 6 13.22 13.46 10.89
C TYR A 6 12.98 12.10 10.28
N PHE A 7 12.33 12.07 9.12
CA PHE A 7 12.01 10.85 8.40
C PHE A 7 13.03 10.52 7.32
N VAL A 8 13.43 9.25 7.25
CA VAL A 8 14.30 8.70 6.22
C VAL A 8 13.54 7.59 5.49
N GLY A 9 13.04 7.87 4.30
CA GLY A 9 12.32 6.90 3.49
C GLY A 9 13.18 6.25 2.41
N SER A 10 12.72 5.12 1.88
CA SER A 10 13.42 4.38 0.82
C SER A 10 13.20 4.98 -0.57
N ALA A 11 11.99 5.46 -0.89
CA ALA A 11 11.62 6.09 -2.15
C ALA A 11 10.32 6.88 -2.01
N TYR A 12 10.12 7.92 -2.83
CA TYR A 12 8.87 8.67 -2.88
C TYR A 12 7.82 7.86 -3.67
N MET A 13 7.07 7.05 -2.98
CA MET A 13 6.01 6.17 -3.49
C MET A 13 4.83 6.19 -2.52
N GLY A 14 3.71 5.54 -2.87
CA GLY A 14 2.49 5.53 -2.06
C GLY A 14 2.72 5.21 -0.58
N CYS A 15 3.56 4.22 -0.28
CA CYS A 15 3.86 3.87 1.11
C CYS A 15 4.61 5.00 1.86
N TYR A 16 5.60 5.63 1.23
CA TYR A 16 6.29 6.79 1.82
C TYR A 16 5.32 7.95 2.03
N TYR A 17 4.42 8.16 1.06
CA TYR A 17 3.42 9.23 1.14
C TYR A 17 2.58 9.09 2.41
N VAL A 18 1.93 7.96 2.61
CA VAL A 18 1.02 7.74 3.73
C VAL A 18 1.75 7.55 5.07
N ARG A 19 2.97 6.99 5.07
CA ARG A 19 3.71 6.69 6.30
C ARG A 19 4.60 7.83 6.79
N CYS A 20 5.13 8.63 5.86
CA CYS A 20 6.10 9.68 6.17
C CYS A 20 5.58 11.07 5.82
N PHE A 21 5.19 11.27 4.55
CA PHE A 21 4.85 12.61 4.04
C PHE A 21 3.63 13.20 4.74
N LEU A 22 2.51 12.49 4.81
CA LEU A 22 1.31 12.98 5.49
C LEU A 22 1.55 13.30 6.97
N PRO A 23 2.11 12.39 7.80
CA PRO A 23 2.44 12.71 9.18
C PRO A 23 3.42 13.87 9.34
N MET A 24 4.40 14.02 8.43
CA MET A 24 5.32 15.17 8.45
C MET A 24 4.58 16.48 8.22
N MET A 25 3.73 16.53 7.20
CA MET A 25 3.02 17.76 6.84
C MET A 25 2.12 18.25 7.97
N VAL A 26 1.32 17.37 8.56
CA VAL A 26 0.37 17.75 9.61
C VAL A 26 1.07 18.10 10.93
N ASN A 27 2.17 17.44 11.27
CA ASN A 27 2.91 17.71 12.51
C ASN A 27 4.04 18.75 12.35
N GLY A 28 4.28 19.28 11.17
CA GLY A 28 5.37 20.23 10.91
C GLY A 28 6.78 19.61 11.05
N TRP A 29 6.92 18.33 10.75
CA TRP A 29 8.20 17.61 10.79
C TRP A 29 8.91 17.66 9.44
N THR A 30 10.14 17.15 9.38
CA THR A 30 10.95 17.14 8.17
C THR A 30 11.46 15.74 7.85
N GLY A 31 11.89 15.53 6.61
CA GLY A 31 12.43 14.23 6.21
C GLY A 31 12.94 14.23 4.78
N THR A 32 13.45 13.10 4.38
CA THR A 32 13.97 12.83 3.04
C THR A 32 13.70 11.38 2.63
N TYR A 33 13.93 11.07 1.38
CA TYR A 33 13.93 9.71 0.86
C TYR A 33 15.24 9.43 0.11
N THR A 34 15.75 8.22 0.24
CA THR A 34 17.05 7.80 -0.31
C THR A 34 16.93 7.06 -1.64
N GLY A 35 15.74 6.68 -2.04
CA GLY A 35 15.46 5.96 -3.27
C GLY A 35 15.48 6.84 -4.51
N LEU A 36 15.60 6.19 -5.67
CA LEU A 36 15.47 6.85 -6.95
C LEU A 36 14.01 7.22 -7.19
N SER A 37 13.71 8.49 -7.42
CA SER A 37 12.49 8.84 -8.14
C SER A 37 12.66 8.35 -9.59
N LYS A 38 11.65 7.71 -10.14
CA LYS A 38 11.69 7.25 -11.55
C LYS A 38 11.99 8.39 -12.52
N ASN A 39 11.61 9.62 -12.16
CA ASN A 39 11.79 10.80 -13.00
C ASN A 39 13.10 11.54 -12.78
N THR A 40 13.75 11.39 -11.66
CA THR A 40 14.98 12.16 -11.37
C THR A 40 16.26 11.34 -11.41
N LEU A 41 16.21 10.00 -11.39
CA LEU A 41 17.37 9.08 -11.36
C LEU A 41 18.46 9.46 -10.32
N LYS A 42 18.18 10.43 -9.46
CA LYS A 42 19.10 10.90 -8.44
C LYS A 42 18.51 10.63 -7.07
N PRO A 43 19.25 9.98 -6.17
CA PRO A 43 18.84 9.93 -4.77
C PRO A 43 18.75 11.36 -4.24
N VAL A 44 17.68 11.67 -3.51
CA VAL A 44 17.64 12.91 -2.74
C VAL A 44 18.64 12.74 -1.60
N PRO A 45 19.68 13.56 -1.54
CA PRO A 45 20.73 13.37 -0.53
C PRO A 45 20.12 13.52 0.86
N VAL A 46 20.45 12.56 1.72
CA VAL A 46 20.18 12.70 3.15
C VAL A 46 20.87 13.97 3.63
N VAL A 47 20.10 14.91 4.16
CA VAL A 47 20.66 16.12 4.75
C VAL A 47 21.17 15.76 6.14
N GLU A 48 22.40 15.24 6.21
CA GLU A 48 23.02 14.78 7.47
C GLU A 48 22.93 15.81 8.59
N GLY A 49 23.04 17.09 8.26
CA GLY A 49 22.94 18.17 9.23
C GLY A 49 21.55 18.27 9.88
N GLU A 50 20.47 18.05 9.15
CA GLU A 50 19.11 18.07 9.69
C GLU A 50 18.84 16.81 10.51
N MET A 51 19.22 15.66 10.01
CA MET A 51 19.11 14.39 10.72
C MET A 51 19.84 14.42 12.07
N LYS A 52 21.06 15.00 12.12
CA LYS A 52 21.81 15.15 13.37
C LYS A 52 21.18 16.16 14.34
N ARG A 53 20.40 17.13 13.87
CA ARG A 53 19.66 18.09 14.71
C ARG A 53 18.32 17.58 15.23
N ALA A 54 17.78 16.51 14.63
CA ALA A 54 16.56 15.88 15.09
C ALA A 54 16.77 15.15 16.43
N ASP A 55 15.69 14.99 17.18
CA ASP A 55 15.67 14.22 18.43
C ASP A 55 15.30 12.75 18.14
N ILE A 56 14.41 12.54 17.17
CA ILE A 56 13.88 11.26 16.75
C ILE A 56 14.13 11.09 15.26
N ILE A 57 14.64 9.94 14.85
CA ILE A 57 14.84 9.59 13.44
C ILE A 57 14.00 8.37 13.11
N VAL A 58 13.05 8.53 12.19
CA VAL A 58 12.16 7.47 11.71
C VAL A 58 12.69 6.93 10.40
N PHE A 59 13.05 5.67 10.37
CA PHE A 59 13.48 4.97 9.16
C PHE A 59 12.31 4.16 8.61
N HIS A 60 11.78 4.58 7.48
CA HIS A 60 10.72 3.86 6.77
C HIS A 60 11.30 2.86 5.77
N ARG A 61 10.95 1.59 5.96
CA ARG A 61 11.40 0.45 5.16
C ARG A 61 12.94 0.33 5.03
N PRO A 62 13.71 0.44 6.13
CA PRO A 62 15.15 0.29 6.07
C PRO A 62 15.52 -1.19 5.81
N ASN A 63 16.23 -1.45 4.71
CA ASN A 63 16.56 -2.80 4.26
C ASN A 63 18.03 -2.96 3.81
N THR A 64 18.89 -2.01 4.14
CA THR A 64 20.30 -2.03 3.80
C THR A 64 21.21 -1.87 5.02
N ASN A 65 22.44 -2.40 4.95
CA ASN A 65 23.46 -2.23 5.99
C ASN A 65 23.77 -0.75 6.23
N TRP A 66 23.62 0.11 5.24
CA TRP A 66 23.82 1.55 5.39
C TRP A 66 22.78 2.14 6.36
N HIS A 67 21.51 1.82 6.19
CA HIS A 67 20.45 2.28 7.09
C HIS A 67 20.74 1.86 8.55
N HIS A 68 21.11 0.59 8.77
CA HIS A 68 21.39 0.07 10.09
C HIS A 68 22.62 0.78 10.71
N ARG A 69 23.71 0.92 9.96
CA ARG A 69 24.91 1.59 10.45
C ARG A 69 24.63 3.03 10.89
N ILE A 70 23.97 3.82 10.02
CA ILE A 70 23.63 5.22 10.34
C ILE A 70 22.70 5.30 11.54
N ALA A 71 21.71 4.41 11.66
CA ALA A 71 20.83 4.35 12.81
C ALA A 71 21.63 4.14 14.12
N MET A 72 22.59 3.21 14.11
CA MET A 72 23.43 2.95 15.29
C MET A 72 24.38 4.10 15.64
N GLU A 73 24.94 4.78 14.64
CA GLU A 73 25.74 6.00 14.85
C GLU A 73 24.90 7.12 15.50
N LEU A 74 23.67 7.33 15.02
CA LEU A 74 22.75 8.33 15.59
C LEU A 74 22.29 7.94 17.00
N LYS A 75 22.02 6.66 17.25
CA LYS A 75 21.68 6.15 18.57
C LYS A 75 22.83 6.39 19.57
N ALA A 76 24.07 6.16 19.16
CA ALA A 76 25.26 6.47 19.97
C ALA A 76 25.41 7.98 20.28
N MET A 77 24.80 8.85 19.47
CA MET A 77 24.71 10.29 19.71
C MET A 77 23.51 10.68 20.59
N GLY A 78 22.78 9.73 21.15
CA GLY A 78 21.63 9.95 22.04
C GLY A 78 20.31 10.22 21.30
N LYS A 79 20.23 9.91 19.99
CA LYS A 79 18.98 10.04 19.23
C LYS A 79 18.08 8.82 19.43
N GLN A 80 16.77 9.03 19.39
CA GLN A 80 15.80 7.93 19.38
C GLN A 80 15.61 7.42 17.94
N ILE A 81 15.66 6.11 17.78
CA ILE A 81 15.57 5.46 16.47
C ILE A 81 14.23 4.70 16.37
N VAL A 82 13.43 5.05 15.39
CA VAL A 82 12.16 4.39 15.08
C VAL A 82 12.29 3.63 13.75
N PHE A 83 11.87 2.36 13.77
CA PHE A 83 11.65 1.58 12.55
C PHE A 83 10.18 1.70 12.16
N ASP A 84 9.88 2.11 10.93
CA ASP A 84 8.51 2.21 10.42
C ASP A 84 8.30 1.31 9.19
N ASN A 85 7.15 0.61 9.15
CA ASN A 85 6.80 -0.23 8.02
C ASN A 85 5.28 -0.40 7.87
N ASP A 86 4.79 -0.54 6.62
CA ASP A 86 3.39 -0.72 6.28
C ASP A 86 3.06 -2.10 5.67
N ASP A 87 4.08 -2.93 5.43
CA ASP A 87 3.92 -4.36 5.15
C ASP A 87 5.14 -5.15 5.67
N THR A 88 5.16 -6.49 5.54
CA THR A 88 6.28 -7.24 6.08
C THR A 88 7.52 -7.14 5.21
N TYR A 89 8.66 -6.91 5.87
CA TYR A 89 10.01 -7.05 5.31
C TYR A 89 10.77 -8.22 5.93
N LEU A 90 10.11 -9.01 6.77
CA LEU A 90 10.56 -10.34 7.14
C LEU A 90 10.12 -11.29 6.02
N LEU A 91 10.94 -11.40 4.99
CA LEU A 91 10.60 -12.11 3.77
C LEU A 91 10.46 -13.61 4.02
N ASP A 92 9.37 -14.17 3.57
CA ASP A 92 9.09 -15.61 3.56
C ASP A 92 8.65 -16.08 2.17
N SER A 93 8.28 -17.35 2.04
CA SER A 93 7.87 -17.96 0.77
C SER A 93 6.51 -17.44 0.25
N SER A 94 5.76 -16.67 1.04
CA SER A 94 4.51 -16.04 0.59
C SER A 94 4.72 -14.73 -0.16
N HIS A 95 5.96 -14.20 -0.14
CA HIS A 95 6.25 -12.93 -0.78
C HIS A 95 6.17 -13.03 -2.31
N PRO A 96 5.49 -12.11 -3.02
CA PRO A 96 5.27 -12.20 -4.46
C PRO A 96 6.56 -12.30 -5.30
N PHE A 97 7.67 -11.73 -4.84
CA PHE A 97 8.94 -11.79 -5.56
C PHE A 97 9.55 -13.18 -5.62
N GLN A 98 9.16 -14.11 -4.74
CA GLN A 98 9.62 -15.50 -4.82
C GLN A 98 9.24 -16.13 -6.15
N SER A 99 8.03 -15.96 -6.59
CA SER A 99 7.53 -16.51 -7.85
C SER A 99 8.10 -15.85 -9.10
N LEU A 100 8.58 -14.62 -8.96
CA LEU A 100 9.18 -13.88 -10.07
C LEU A 100 10.65 -14.27 -10.29
N ASP A 101 11.40 -14.55 -9.22
CA ASP A 101 12.79 -14.97 -9.25
C ASP A 101 13.13 -15.75 -7.95
N GLU A 102 12.81 -17.03 -7.91
CA GLU A 102 12.98 -17.87 -6.72
C GLU A 102 14.44 -17.88 -6.22
N LYS A 103 15.41 -18.05 -7.13
CA LYS A 103 16.83 -18.09 -6.76
C LYS A 103 17.33 -16.76 -6.24
N GLY A 104 17.07 -15.68 -6.95
CA GLY A 104 17.45 -14.33 -6.51
C GLY A 104 16.72 -13.91 -5.24
N PHE A 105 15.47 -14.34 -5.07
CA PHE A 105 14.72 -14.13 -3.84
C PHE A 105 15.38 -14.82 -2.65
N GLU A 106 15.70 -16.12 -2.74
CA GLU A 106 16.34 -16.86 -1.63
C GLU A 106 17.73 -16.30 -1.29
N GLU A 107 18.54 -15.93 -2.30
CA GLU A 107 19.85 -15.29 -2.08
C GLU A 107 19.73 -13.95 -1.32
N ASN A 108 18.72 -13.16 -1.62
CA ASN A 108 18.50 -11.87 -0.99
C ASN A 108 17.72 -11.94 0.33
N LYS A 109 16.83 -12.89 0.49
CA LYS A 109 15.97 -13.08 1.67
C LYS A 109 16.76 -13.12 2.95
N MET A 110 17.76 -13.98 3.04
CA MET A 110 18.59 -14.08 4.25
C MET A 110 19.29 -12.76 4.56
N ARG A 111 19.84 -12.10 3.55
CA ARG A 111 20.52 -10.80 3.70
C ARG A 111 19.56 -9.72 4.17
N ILE A 112 18.38 -9.61 3.56
CA ILE A 112 17.38 -8.60 3.92
C ILE A 112 16.84 -8.87 5.32
N ASN A 113 16.45 -10.11 5.62
CA ASN A 113 15.92 -10.49 6.94
C ASN A 113 16.94 -10.23 8.06
N ASN A 114 18.22 -10.50 7.85
CA ASN A 114 19.25 -10.20 8.83
C ASN A 114 19.36 -8.69 9.11
N VAL A 115 19.32 -7.85 8.06
CA VAL A 115 19.37 -6.39 8.23
C VAL A 115 18.12 -5.89 8.94
N VAL A 116 16.95 -6.34 8.54
CA VAL A 116 15.67 -5.93 9.11
C VAL A 116 15.55 -6.38 10.57
N ASN A 117 15.87 -7.64 10.89
CA ASN A 117 15.88 -8.15 12.25
C ASN A 117 16.81 -7.34 13.15
N ASN A 118 18.05 -7.09 12.69
CA ASN A 118 19.00 -6.28 13.46
C ASN A 118 18.48 -4.85 13.68
N PHE A 119 17.80 -4.29 12.69
CA PHE A 119 17.22 -2.96 12.83
C PHE A 119 16.09 -2.95 13.87
N ILE A 120 15.15 -3.90 13.78
CA ILE A 120 13.99 -4.01 14.70
C ILE A 120 14.46 -4.20 16.15
N VAL A 121 15.39 -5.12 16.40
CA VAL A 121 15.91 -5.41 17.74
C VAL A 121 16.62 -4.19 18.36
N ASN A 122 17.27 -3.38 17.53
CA ASN A 122 18.06 -2.22 18.01
C ASN A 122 17.28 -0.90 17.97
N ALA A 123 16.11 -0.83 17.36
CA ALA A 123 15.27 0.37 17.38
C ALA A 123 14.70 0.65 18.77
N ASP A 124 14.47 1.91 19.09
CA ASP A 124 13.84 2.33 20.35
C ASP A 124 12.32 2.14 20.31
N MET A 125 11.75 2.15 19.12
CA MET A 125 10.35 1.88 18.84
C MET A 125 10.17 1.32 17.44
N ILE A 126 9.14 0.48 17.27
CA ILE A 126 8.62 0.04 15.98
C ILE A 126 7.26 0.70 15.76
N THR A 127 7.03 1.25 14.57
CA THR A 127 5.70 1.68 14.12
C THR A 127 5.28 0.91 12.88
N CYS A 128 4.03 0.45 12.84
CA CYS A 128 3.50 -0.33 11.73
C CYS A 128 2.02 0.00 11.47
N SER A 129 1.49 -0.45 10.35
CA SER A 129 0.17 -0.02 9.87
C SER A 129 -1.00 -0.83 10.42
N THR A 130 -0.78 -2.06 10.91
CA THR A 130 -1.86 -2.98 11.31
C THR A 130 -1.50 -3.77 12.57
N GLU A 131 -2.54 -4.25 13.27
CA GLU A 131 -2.36 -5.12 14.45
C GLU A 131 -1.70 -6.45 14.10
N TYR A 132 -2.03 -7.03 12.92
CA TYR A 132 -1.41 -8.28 12.50
C TYR A 132 0.10 -8.12 12.32
N LEU A 133 0.53 -7.06 11.64
CA LEU A 133 1.95 -6.74 11.44
C LEU A 133 2.65 -6.38 12.78
N SER A 134 1.94 -5.71 13.68
CA SER A 134 2.41 -5.43 15.03
C SER A 134 2.74 -6.72 15.79
N GLY A 135 1.87 -7.73 15.69
CA GLY A 135 2.08 -9.02 16.34
C GLY A 135 3.38 -9.73 15.91
N GLU A 136 3.80 -9.54 14.66
CA GLU A 136 5.09 -10.04 14.17
C GLU A 136 6.27 -9.30 14.81
N TYR A 137 6.22 -7.98 14.78
CA TYR A 137 7.34 -7.17 15.25
C TYR A 137 7.48 -7.21 16.78
N MET A 138 6.39 -7.37 17.53
CA MET A 138 6.40 -7.51 18.99
C MET A 138 7.21 -8.70 19.49
N GLN A 139 7.39 -9.74 18.67
CA GLN A 139 8.26 -10.88 18.99
C GLN A 139 9.75 -10.48 19.06
N LEU A 140 10.13 -9.40 18.38
CA LEU A 140 11.50 -8.91 18.31
C LEU A 140 11.71 -7.63 19.13
N ASN A 141 10.68 -6.78 19.22
CA ASN A 141 10.72 -5.53 19.96
C ASN A 141 9.34 -5.21 20.56
N THR A 142 9.24 -5.28 21.87
CA THR A 142 7.98 -5.08 22.60
C THR A 142 7.47 -3.64 22.55
N ASN A 143 8.34 -2.67 22.25
CA ASN A 143 7.92 -1.28 22.04
C ASN A 143 7.43 -1.06 20.60
N THR A 144 6.37 -1.76 20.23
CA THR A 144 5.72 -1.67 18.93
C THR A 144 4.39 -0.95 19.05
N LYS A 145 4.11 -0.03 18.12
CA LYS A 145 2.88 0.78 18.06
C LYS A 145 2.23 0.66 16.69
N VAL A 146 0.91 0.53 16.68
CA VAL A 146 0.13 0.59 15.45
C VAL A 146 -0.25 2.05 15.15
N LEU A 147 0.24 2.53 14.02
CA LEU A 147 -0.13 3.81 13.43
C LEU A 147 -0.76 3.51 12.07
N PRO A 148 -2.07 3.60 11.90
CA PRO A 148 -2.75 3.16 10.69
C PRO A 148 -2.34 4.00 9.48
N ASN A 149 -2.44 3.46 8.27
CA ASN A 149 -2.36 4.30 7.08
C ASN A 149 -3.56 5.23 7.06
N CYS A 150 -3.33 6.49 6.73
CA CYS A 150 -4.35 7.51 6.64
C CYS A 150 -4.35 8.16 5.25
N VAL A 151 -5.38 8.93 4.98
CA VAL A 151 -5.52 9.79 3.79
C VAL A 151 -5.69 11.24 4.25
N SER A 152 -5.24 12.19 3.43
CA SER A 152 -5.63 13.60 3.59
C SER A 152 -6.84 13.87 2.70
N PRO A 153 -8.00 14.25 3.22
CA PRO A 153 -9.15 14.62 2.39
C PRO A 153 -8.82 15.70 1.35
N ASP A 154 -7.94 16.63 1.67
CA ASP A 154 -7.54 17.72 0.78
C ASP A 154 -6.80 17.26 -0.49
N ASP A 155 -6.29 16.04 -0.51
CA ASP A 155 -5.61 15.48 -1.69
C ASP A 155 -6.59 14.90 -2.73
N TRP A 156 -7.87 14.78 -2.37
CA TRP A 156 -8.90 14.11 -3.17
C TRP A 156 -10.01 15.07 -3.57
N ASN A 157 -10.62 14.81 -4.73
CA ASN A 157 -11.72 15.62 -5.21
C ASN A 157 -12.97 15.41 -4.32
N ASP A 158 -13.51 16.50 -3.77
CA ASP A 158 -14.72 16.46 -2.95
C ASP A 158 -15.93 15.96 -3.72
N GLU A 159 -16.02 16.29 -5.01
CA GLU A 159 -17.04 15.83 -5.94
C GLU A 159 -16.41 14.93 -7.00
N PRO A 160 -16.16 13.64 -6.72
CA PRO A 160 -15.48 12.74 -7.63
C PRO A 160 -16.19 12.63 -8.98
N LEU A 161 -15.40 12.53 -10.03
CA LEU A 161 -15.91 12.36 -11.40
C LEU A 161 -16.72 11.07 -11.52
N LYS A 162 -17.87 11.13 -12.13
CA LYS A 162 -18.73 9.96 -12.32
C LYS A 162 -18.63 9.43 -13.74
N ASN A 163 -18.81 8.13 -13.87
CA ASN A 163 -18.91 7.47 -15.17
C ASN A 163 -20.09 8.02 -15.95
N ASP A 164 -19.83 8.45 -17.18
CA ASP A 164 -20.78 9.01 -18.13
C ASP A 164 -21.04 8.07 -19.34
N THR A 165 -20.61 6.80 -19.23
CA THR A 165 -20.81 5.77 -20.25
C THR A 165 -21.91 4.78 -19.85
N ASP A 166 -22.40 4.00 -20.81
CA ASP A 166 -23.41 2.95 -20.56
C ASP A 166 -22.82 1.69 -19.91
N LYS A 167 -21.49 1.56 -19.90
CA LYS A 167 -20.81 0.40 -19.30
C LYS A 167 -20.38 0.67 -17.87
N VAL A 168 -20.46 -0.35 -17.02
CA VAL A 168 -19.90 -0.29 -15.66
C VAL A 168 -18.37 -0.37 -15.71
N ARG A 169 -17.70 0.62 -15.20
CA ARG A 169 -16.23 0.71 -15.19
C ARG A 169 -15.68 0.00 -13.96
N VAL A 170 -15.10 -1.18 -14.18
CA VAL A 170 -14.57 -2.05 -13.13
C VAL A 170 -13.05 -1.88 -13.04
N GLY A 171 -12.58 -1.33 -11.94
CA GLY A 171 -11.16 -1.04 -11.70
C GLY A 171 -10.38 -2.25 -11.19
N LEU A 172 -9.23 -2.51 -11.81
CA LEU A 172 -8.19 -3.42 -11.36
C LEU A 172 -6.93 -2.57 -11.12
N VAL A 173 -6.72 -2.17 -9.85
CA VAL A 173 -5.73 -1.16 -9.48
C VAL A 173 -4.60 -1.80 -8.66
N GLY A 174 -3.37 -1.68 -9.14
CA GLY A 174 -2.24 -2.21 -8.39
C GLY A 174 -0.93 -2.21 -9.17
N SER A 175 0.14 -2.59 -8.47
CA SER A 175 1.45 -2.83 -9.08
C SER A 175 1.57 -4.27 -9.55
N VAL A 176 2.65 -4.54 -10.24
CA VAL A 176 3.01 -5.89 -10.69
C VAL A 176 3.04 -6.95 -9.58
N CYS A 177 3.29 -6.58 -8.35
CA CYS A 177 3.29 -7.51 -7.22
C CYS A 177 1.92 -8.15 -6.95
N TYR A 178 0.85 -7.63 -7.55
CA TYR A 178 -0.52 -8.14 -7.39
C TYR A 178 -0.93 -9.18 -8.45
N HIS A 179 -0.05 -9.54 -9.37
CA HIS A 179 -0.42 -10.50 -10.43
C HIS A 179 -0.90 -11.85 -9.88
N HIS A 180 -0.32 -12.34 -8.79
CA HIS A 180 -0.79 -13.55 -8.13
C HIS A 180 -2.17 -13.39 -7.53
N ASP A 181 -2.44 -12.26 -6.91
CA ASP A 181 -3.73 -11.99 -6.30
C ASP A 181 -4.85 -11.99 -7.33
N PHE A 182 -4.62 -11.41 -8.51
CA PHE A 182 -5.59 -11.46 -9.61
C PHE A 182 -5.85 -12.86 -10.15
N SER A 183 -4.95 -13.83 -9.89
CA SER A 183 -5.19 -15.22 -10.29
C SER A 183 -6.46 -15.81 -9.67
N VAL A 184 -6.85 -15.33 -8.49
CA VAL A 184 -8.07 -15.74 -7.78
C VAL A 184 -9.34 -15.52 -8.62
N ILE A 185 -9.34 -14.46 -9.46
CA ILE A 185 -10.51 -14.05 -10.23
C ILE A 185 -10.26 -14.05 -11.76
N LYS A 186 -9.24 -14.77 -12.25
CA LYS A 186 -8.89 -14.77 -13.69
C LYS A 186 -10.05 -15.17 -14.59
N GLU A 187 -10.82 -16.18 -14.22
CA GLU A 187 -11.98 -16.62 -15.02
C GLU A 187 -13.12 -15.59 -15.00
N LEU A 188 -13.35 -14.94 -13.85
CA LEU A 188 -14.28 -13.84 -13.75
C LEU A 188 -13.84 -12.63 -14.61
N ILE A 189 -12.56 -12.30 -14.63
CA ILE A 189 -12.05 -11.22 -15.49
C ILE A 189 -12.35 -11.50 -16.97
N LYS A 190 -12.21 -12.74 -17.44
CA LYS A 190 -12.58 -13.12 -18.81
C LYS A 190 -14.10 -13.01 -19.05
N GLU A 191 -14.92 -13.44 -18.08
CA GLU A 191 -16.37 -13.31 -18.17
C GLU A 191 -16.79 -11.83 -18.26
N LEU A 192 -16.16 -10.95 -17.47
CA LEU A 192 -16.40 -9.51 -17.53
C LEU A 192 -15.93 -8.90 -18.86
N ASP A 193 -14.80 -9.37 -19.41
CA ASP A 193 -14.29 -8.95 -20.71
C ASP A 193 -15.24 -9.30 -21.86
N ASP A 194 -15.88 -10.47 -21.79
CA ASP A 194 -16.85 -10.91 -22.80
C ASP A 194 -18.22 -10.21 -22.69
N SER A 195 -18.45 -9.44 -21.61
CA SER A 195 -19.71 -8.74 -21.37
C SER A 195 -19.77 -7.39 -22.06
N ASP A 196 -20.91 -7.06 -22.66
CA ASP A 196 -21.21 -5.73 -23.20
C ASP A 196 -21.52 -4.69 -22.13
N LYS A 197 -21.81 -5.12 -20.87
CA LYS A 197 -22.14 -4.25 -19.75
C LYS A 197 -20.93 -3.67 -19.01
N VAL A 198 -19.73 -4.22 -19.21
CA VAL A 198 -18.55 -3.90 -18.40
C VAL A 198 -17.43 -3.32 -19.27
N GLN A 199 -16.74 -2.35 -18.72
CA GLN A 199 -15.44 -1.87 -19.17
C GLN A 199 -14.41 -2.16 -18.09
N LEU A 200 -13.43 -3.01 -18.38
CA LEU A 200 -12.30 -3.23 -17.48
C LEU A 200 -11.33 -2.06 -17.57
N VAL A 201 -10.89 -1.56 -16.42
CA VAL A 201 -9.93 -0.46 -16.32
C VAL A 201 -8.73 -0.91 -15.50
N LEU A 202 -7.56 -1.00 -16.14
CA LEU A 202 -6.31 -1.44 -15.51
C LEU A 202 -5.48 -0.22 -15.15
N PHE A 203 -5.15 -0.04 -13.89
CA PHE A 203 -4.30 1.06 -13.45
C PHE A 203 -3.07 0.57 -12.70
N GLY A 204 -1.87 1.01 -13.14
CA GLY A 204 -0.59 0.63 -12.56
C GLY A 204 -0.16 -0.81 -12.87
N LEU A 205 -1.03 -1.62 -13.45
CA LEU A 205 -0.71 -2.91 -14.03
C LEU A 205 0.01 -2.70 -15.37
N TRP A 206 0.87 -3.59 -15.72
CA TRP A 206 1.91 -3.33 -16.70
C TRP A 206 1.53 -3.19 -18.18
N LYS A 207 2.26 -2.27 -18.85
CA LYS A 207 2.22 -2.09 -20.30
C LYS A 207 3.57 -2.35 -21.00
N ASP A 208 4.69 -2.36 -20.29
CA ASP A 208 6.03 -2.45 -20.91
C ASP A 208 6.49 -3.89 -21.15
N LYS A 209 7.08 -4.13 -22.33
CA LYS A 209 7.39 -5.48 -22.84
C LYS A 209 8.70 -6.10 -22.31
N LYS A 210 9.67 -5.31 -21.82
CA LYS A 210 10.95 -5.81 -21.30
C LYS A 210 11.21 -5.31 -19.89
N ARG A 211 11.46 -6.24 -18.95
CA ARG A 211 11.48 -5.90 -17.52
C ARG A 211 12.60 -6.47 -16.71
N SER A 212 13.19 -7.53 -17.19
CA SER A 212 14.28 -8.20 -16.48
C SER A 212 15.26 -8.77 -17.46
N ASP A 213 16.55 -8.66 -17.13
CA ASP A 213 17.59 -9.40 -17.84
C ASP A 213 17.70 -10.86 -17.35
N ASN A 214 16.93 -11.24 -16.31
CA ASN A 214 16.80 -12.62 -15.87
C ASN A 214 15.75 -13.36 -16.72
N PRO A 215 16.13 -14.40 -17.50
CA PRO A 215 15.21 -15.11 -18.39
C PRO A 215 14.02 -15.77 -17.68
N LEU A 216 14.18 -16.21 -16.42
CA LEU A 216 13.11 -16.85 -15.64
C LEU A 216 12.07 -15.81 -15.23
N VAL A 217 12.52 -14.66 -14.77
CA VAL A 217 11.63 -13.53 -14.43
C VAL A 217 10.89 -13.05 -15.67
N GLU A 218 11.60 -12.94 -16.80
CA GLU A 218 10.99 -12.54 -18.08
C GLU A 218 9.92 -13.55 -18.55
N GLU A 219 10.14 -14.86 -18.35
CA GLU A 219 9.15 -15.89 -18.72
C GLU A 219 7.87 -15.79 -17.86
N VAL A 220 7.99 -15.58 -16.56
CA VAL A 220 6.83 -15.37 -15.67
C VAL A 220 6.06 -14.11 -16.09
N HIS A 221 6.78 -13.04 -16.34
CA HIS A 221 6.20 -11.78 -16.83
C HIS A 221 5.49 -12.01 -18.17
N ARG A 222 6.09 -12.70 -19.09
CA ARG A 222 5.51 -13.00 -20.41
C ARG A 222 4.19 -13.76 -20.29
N LYS A 223 4.07 -14.71 -19.37
CA LYS A 223 2.82 -15.45 -19.13
C LYS A 223 1.72 -14.55 -18.55
N GLU A 224 2.05 -13.70 -17.60
CA GLU A 224 1.08 -12.74 -17.03
C GLU A 224 0.65 -11.71 -18.08
N PHE A 225 1.59 -11.23 -18.89
CA PHE A 225 1.25 -10.36 -20.02
C PHE A 225 0.32 -11.00 -21.02
N ALA A 226 0.59 -12.27 -21.40
CA ALA A 226 -0.27 -12.98 -22.33
C ALA A 226 -1.72 -13.03 -21.83
N PHE A 227 -1.93 -13.17 -20.53
CA PHE A 227 -3.27 -13.05 -19.93
C PHE A 227 -3.86 -11.65 -20.14
N TRP A 228 -3.15 -10.60 -19.69
CA TRP A 228 -3.66 -9.23 -19.81
C TRP A 228 -3.81 -8.79 -21.27
N ASP A 229 -2.91 -9.20 -22.14
CA ASP A 229 -3.00 -8.92 -23.60
C ASP A 229 -4.22 -9.62 -24.22
N SER A 230 -4.65 -10.77 -23.71
CA SER A 230 -5.84 -11.49 -24.19
C SER A 230 -7.15 -10.79 -23.85
N ILE A 231 -7.19 -9.93 -22.85
CA ILE A 231 -8.36 -9.14 -22.47
C ILE A 231 -8.60 -8.06 -23.53
N LYS A 232 -9.75 -8.09 -24.18
CA LYS A 232 -10.07 -7.26 -25.35
C LYS A 232 -10.69 -5.92 -24.98
N ASN A 233 -11.62 -5.95 -24.03
CA ASN A 233 -12.41 -4.80 -23.63
C ASN A 233 -11.81 -4.14 -22.37
N LYS A 234 -10.57 -3.66 -22.48
CA LYS A 234 -9.86 -3.00 -21.40
C LYS A 234 -9.37 -1.62 -21.76
N GLU A 235 -9.43 -0.71 -20.82
CA GLU A 235 -8.65 0.51 -20.79
C GLU A 235 -7.41 0.31 -19.93
N HIS A 236 -6.32 0.93 -20.27
CA HIS A 236 -5.09 0.84 -19.50
C HIS A 236 -4.56 2.23 -19.19
N ALA A 237 -4.55 2.59 -17.91
CA ALA A 237 -3.87 3.77 -17.40
C ALA A 237 -2.46 3.36 -16.92
N PRO A 238 -1.41 4.03 -17.41
CA PRO A 238 -0.04 3.75 -16.98
C PRO A 238 0.17 4.17 -15.53
N TRP A 239 1.26 3.71 -14.95
CA TRP A 239 1.70 4.21 -13.65
C TRP A 239 1.97 5.73 -13.74
N CYS A 240 1.62 6.46 -12.68
CA CYS A 240 1.86 7.89 -12.52
C CYS A 240 2.67 8.19 -11.27
N ASP A 241 3.17 9.40 -11.15
CA ASP A 241 3.82 9.87 -9.92
C ASP A 241 2.79 10.04 -8.79
N MET A 242 3.27 10.00 -7.53
CA MET A 242 2.39 10.09 -6.37
C MET A 242 1.62 11.42 -6.31
N SER A 243 2.21 12.49 -6.82
CA SER A 243 1.58 13.82 -6.93
C SER A 243 0.40 13.87 -7.90
N GLU A 244 0.28 12.90 -8.80
CA GLU A 244 -0.79 12.81 -9.81
C GLU A 244 -1.75 11.65 -9.53
N TYR A 245 -1.48 10.88 -8.47
CA TYR A 245 -2.15 9.60 -8.24
C TYR A 245 -3.66 9.76 -7.98
N ALA A 246 -4.03 10.68 -7.08
CA ALA A 246 -5.43 10.92 -6.73
C ALA A 246 -6.23 11.42 -7.94
N ASP A 247 -5.72 12.42 -8.66
CA ASP A 247 -6.33 12.96 -9.86
C ASP A 247 -6.43 11.90 -10.97
N THR A 248 -5.38 11.11 -11.15
CA THR A 248 -5.38 10.04 -12.17
C THR A 248 -6.44 9.00 -11.85
N LEU A 249 -6.55 8.58 -10.58
CA LEU A 249 -7.54 7.59 -10.16
C LEU A 249 -8.98 8.14 -10.32
N ASP A 250 -9.22 9.41 -10.01
CA ASP A 250 -10.51 10.08 -10.21
C ASP A 250 -10.90 10.14 -11.69
N GLN A 251 -9.94 10.48 -12.57
CA GLN A 251 -10.16 10.52 -14.01
C GLN A 251 -10.52 9.18 -14.64
N LEU A 252 -10.23 8.07 -13.98
CA LEU A 252 -10.66 6.75 -14.44
C LEU A 252 -12.17 6.54 -14.30
N ARG A 253 -12.86 7.35 -13.49
CA ARG A 253 -14.32 7.32 -13.30
C ARG A 253 -14.85 5.93 -13.02
N LEU A 254 -14.21 5.23 -12.07
CA LEU A 254 -14.56 3.86 -11.75
C LEU A 254 -15.91 3.77 -11.05
N ASP A 255 -16.74 2.80 -11.43
CA ASP A 255 -17.97 2.47 -10.74
C ASP A 255 -17.78 1.51 -9.56
N MET A 256 -16.71 0.72 -9.60
CA MET A 256 -16.32 -0.21 -8.54
C MET A 256 -14.87 -0.65 -8.72
N MET A 257 -14.26 -1.15 -7.65
CA MET A 257 -12.88 -1.67 -7.66
C MET A 257 -12.84 -3.08 -7.09
N LEU A 258 -12.10 -3.99 -7.75
CA LEU A 258 -11.86 -5.34 -7.26
C LEU A 258 -10.49 -5.42 -6.60
N ILE A 259 -10.46 -5.96 -5.38
CA ILE A 259 -9.24 -6.11 -4.57
C ILE A 259 -9.11 -7.59 -4.16
N PRO A 260 -8.86 -8.49 -5.12
CA PRO A 260 -8.59 -9.88 -4.79
C PRO A 260 -7.25 -9.99 -4.06
N ARG A 261 -7.20 -10.91 -3.08
CA ARG A 261 -5.99 -11.27 -2.36
C ARG A 261 -5.99 -12.76 -2.10
N ILE A 262 -4.85 -13.41 -2.32
CA ILE A 262 -4.62 -14.76 -1.86
C ILE A 262 -4.44 -14.74 -0.34
N GLU A 263 -5.08 -15.65 0.38
CA GLU A 263 -4.80 -15.81 1.81
C GLU A 263 -3.38 -16.37 2.00
N ASN A 264 -2.47 -15.51 2.39
CA ASN A 264 -1.11 -15.86 2.77
C ASN A 264 -0.56 -14.85 3.79
N HIS A 265 0.59 -15.16 4.37
CA HIS A 265 1.21 -14.34 5.39
C HIS A 265 1.50 -12.91 4.89
N PHE A 266 2.07 -12.76 3.70
CA PHE A 266 2.38 -11.45 3.13
C PHE A 266 1.14 -10.56 2.98
N ASN A 267 0.02 -11.11 2.51
CA ASN A 267 -1.22 -10.35 2.36
C ASN A 267 -1.92 -10.03 3.68
N LYS A 268 -1.73 -10.86 4.73
CA LYS A 268 -2.19 -10.55 6.10
C LYS A 268 -1.44 -9.37 6.71
N CYS A 269 -0.17 -9.18 6.33
CA CYS A 269 0.64 -8.05 6.78
C CYS A 269 0.34 -6.71 6.11
N LYS A 270 -0.48 -6.70 5.05
CA LYS A 270 -0.82 -5.48 4.33
C LYS A 270 -1.84 -4.62 5.07
N SER A 271 -1.95 -3.37 4.65
CA SER A 271 -2.97 -2.44 5.12
C SER A 271 -4.18 -2.37 4.18
N ASN A 272 -5.23 -1.70 4.66
CA ASN A 272 -6.47 -1.43 3.95
C ASN A 272 -6.39 -0.28 2.93
N LEU A 273 -5.19 0.23 2.62
CA LEU A 273 -4.99 1.48 1.85
C LEU A 273 -5.81 1.56 0.55
N LYS A 274 -5.97 0.43 -0.19
CA LYS A 274 -6.79 0.42 -1.40
C LYS A 274 -8.27 0.71 -1.15
N PHE A 275 -8.80 0.30 -0.01
CA PHE A 275 -10.14 0.67 0.42
C PHE A 275 -10.23 2.16 0.75
N LEU A 276 -9.21 2.70 1.44
CA LEU A 276 -9.17 4.13 1.78
C LEU A 276 -9.16 5.01 0.53
N GLU A 277 -8.27 4.70 -0.43
CA GLU A 277 -8.14 5.40 -1.70
C GLU A 277 -9.44 5.36 -2.52
N ALA A 278 -10.04 4.18 -2.67
CA ALA A 278 -11.31 4.02 -3.38
C ALA A 278 -12.45 4.76 -2.68
N GLY A 279 -12.53 4.67 -1.36
CA GLY A 279 -13.55 5.33 -0.55
C GLY A 279 -13.53 6.84 -0.72
N MET A 280 -12.36 7.48 -0.77
CA MET A 280 -12.26 8.93 -1.00
C MET A 280 -12.92 9.38 -2.31
N LEU A 281 -12.97 8.52 -3.32
CA LEU A 281 -13.60 8.77 -4.61
C LEU A 281 -15.02 8.19 -4.73
N GLU A 282 -15.63 7.78 -3.62
CA GLU A 282 -16.95 7.12 -3.62
C GLU A 282 -17.01 5.86 -4.50
N ILE A 283 -15.89 5.13 -4.62
CA ILE A 283 -15.80 3.90 -5.39
C ILE A 283 -16.00 2.72 -4.43
N PRO A 284 -17.11 1.96 -4.52
CA PRO A 284 -17.31 0.77 -3.71
C PRO A 284 -16.28 -0.30 -4.10
N VAL A 285 -15.82 -1.04 -3.09
CA VAL A 285 -14.85 -2.12 -3.30
C VAL A 285 -15.46 -3.49 -3.07
N ILE A 286 -14.97 -4.49 -3.79
CA ILE A 286 -15.13 -5.91 -3.47
C ILE A 286 -13.74 -6.45 -3.15
N ALA A 287 -13.55 -6.94 -1.92
CA ALA A 287 -12.25 -7.36 -1.43
C ALA A 287 -12.28 -8.77 -0.83
N SER A 288 -11.15 -9.47 -0.86
CA SER A 288 -11.01 -10.77 -0.19
C SER A 288 -11.13 -10.65 1.33
N GLY A 289 -11.98 -11.50 1.93
CA GLY A 289 -12.38 -11.49 3.33
C GLY A 289 -11.92 -12.71 4.12
N PHE A 290 -10.65 -13.10 4.03
CA PHE A 290 -10.09 -14.20 4.82
C PHE A 290 -9.73 -13.77 6.25
N THR A 291 -9.39 -14.74 7.12
CA THR A 291 -8.97 -14.48 8.50
C THR A 291 -7.74 -13.55 8.54
N ASN A 292 -7.86 -12.44 9.26
CA ASN A 292 -6.85 -11.36 9.30
C ASN A 292 -6.63 -10.68 7.94
N SER A 293 -7.63 -10.68 7.07
CA SER A 293 -7.60 -9.81 5.89
C SER A 293 -7.53 -8.35 6.34
N PRO A 294 -6.69 -7.52 5.70
CA PRO A 294 -6.58 -6.10 6.05
C PRO A 294 -7.88 -5.31 5.84
N TYR A 295 -8.85 -5.88 5.15
CA TYR A 295 -10.15 -5.26 4.86
C TYR A 295 -11.26 -5.67 5.84
N SER A 296 -11.06 -6.76 6.61
CA SER A 296 -12.11 -7.37 7.44
C SER A 296 -12.54 -6.51 8.63
N VAL A 297 -11.73 -5.54 9.03
CA VAL A 297 -12.06 -4.63 10.14
C VAL A 297 -12.96 -3.48 9.69
N ASP A 298 -12.82 -3.05 8.44
CA ASP A 298 -13.42 -1.82 7.93
C ASP A 298 -14.66 -2.04 7.07
N ILE A 299 -14.69 -3.14 6.31
CA ILE A 299 -15.77 -3.45 5.37
C ILE A 299 -16.85 -4.27 6.08
N ASP A 300 -18.05 -3.70 6.16
CA ASP A 300 -19.20 -4.28 6.91
C ASP A 300 -20.41 -4.66 6.03
N GLY A 301 -20.28 -4.54 4.70
CA GLY A 301 -21.34 -4.78 3.74
C GLY A 301 -22.16 -3.54 3.36
N THR A 302 -22.06 -2.44 4.10
CA THR A 302 -22.67 -1.15 3.75
C THR A 302 -21.73 -0.26 2.94
N ASN A 303 -20.44 -0.31 3.24
CA ASN A 303 -19.37 0.52 2.67
C ASN A 303 -18.44 -0.23 1.70
N GLY A 304 -18.71 -1.50 1.45
CA GLY A 304 -17.94 -2.39 0.58
C GLY A 304 -18.43 -3.82 0.73
N VAL A 305 -17.84 -4.75 -0.01
CA VAL A 305 -18.20 -6.18 0.03
C VAL A 305 -16.96 -7.02 0.34
N LEU A 306 -17.06 -7.91 1.33
CA LEU A 306 -16.07 -8.94 1.58
C LEU A 306 -16.49 -10.25 0.90
N VAL A 307 -15.53 -10.92 0.29
CA VAL A 307 -15.71 -12.24 -0.34
C VAL A 307 -14.83 -13.25 0.40
N GLY A 308 -15.47 -14.19 1.09
CA GLY A 308 -14.80 -15.24 1.85
C GLY A 308 -14.28 -16.36 0.96
N GLU A 309 -15.11 -16.83 0.03
CA GLU A 309 -14.83 -17.96 -0.84
C GLU A 309 -14.68 -17.52 -2.29
N VAL A 310 -13.80 -18.19 -3.03
CA VAL A 310 -13.49 -17.81 -4.43
C VAL A 310 -14.73 -17.86 -5.32
N GLU A 311 -15.62 -18.81 -5.06
CA GLU A 311 -16.86 -19.05 -5.80
C GLU A 311 -17.86 -17.90 -5.68
N GLU A 312 -17.81 -17.15 -4.58
CA GLU A 312 -18.72 -16.02 -4.34
C GLU A 312 -18.40 -14.77 -5.16
N TRP A 313 -17.14 -14.64 -5.65
CA TRP A 313 -16.70 -13.44 -6.38
C TRP A 313 -17.62 -13.09 -7.53
N ARG A 314 -18.00 -14.10 -8.30
CA ARG A 314 -18.86 -13.93 -9.47
C ARG A 314 -20.21 -13.26 -9.10
N ASP A 315 -20.89 -13.82 -8.13
CA ASP A 315 -22.24 -13.36 -7.75
C ASP A 315 -22.17 -11.97 -7.11
N LYS A 316 -21.17 -11.69 -6.27
CA LYS A 316 -20.99 -10.37 -5.65
C LYS A 316 -20.62 -9.30 -6.67
N VAL A 317 -19.81 -9.61 -7.67
CA VAL A 317 -19.44 -8.66 -8.72
C VAL A 317 -20.65 -8.37 -9.61
N TRP A 318 -21.38 -9.41 -10.07
CA TRP A 318 -22.55 -9.21 -10.90
C TRP A 318 -23.72 -8.54 -10.17
N ASP A 319 -23.85 -8.75 -8.88
CA ASP A 319 -24.84 -8.04 -8.05
C ASP A 319 -24.56 -6.51 -8.11
N LEU A 320 -23.31 -6.09 -7.91
CA LEU A 320 -22.96 -4.67 -8.03
C LEU A 320 -22.96 -4.18 -9.49
N VAL A 321 -22.60 -4.98 -10.49
CA VAL A 321 -22.69 -4.58 -11.90
C VAL A 321 -24.12 -4.24 -12.30
N ASN A 322 -25.09 -5.00 -11.82
CA ASN A 322 -26.50 -4.84 -12.20
C ASN A 322 -27.27 -3.82 -11.35
N ASP A 323 -26.73 -3.35 -10.22
CA ASP A 323 -27.41 -2.43 -9.30
C ASP A 323 -26.62 -1.12 -9.12
N LYS A 324 -26.96 -0.11 -9.93
CA LYS A 324 -26.33 1.21 -9.87
C LYS A 324 -26.58 1.94 -8.55
N ASP A 325 -27.82 1.86 -8.04
CA ASP A 325 -28.18 2.59 -6.82
C ASP A 325 -27.42 2.05 -5.61
N LYS A 326 -27.27 0.72 -5.57
CA LYS A 326 -26.46 0.04 -4.55
C LYS A 326 -25.01 0.47 -4.61
N ARG A 327 -24.38 0.53 -5.81
CA ARG A 327 -23.00 1.02 -5.98
C ARG A 327 -22.84 2.45 -5.47
N VAL A 328 -23.72 3.35 -5.90
CA VAL A 328 -23.67 4.76 -5.50
C VAL A 328 -23.83 4.93 -4.00
N LYS A 329 -24.78 4.23 -3.39
CA LYS A 329 -24.98 4.28 -1.94
C LYS A 329 -23.75 3.76 -1.20
N MET A 330 -23.25 2.60 -1.59
CA MET A 330 -22.09 1.95 -0.96
C MET A 330 -20.83 2.81 -1.06
N GLY A 331 -20.60 3.46 -2.21
CA GLY A 331 -19.46 4.37 -2.39
C GLY A 331 -19.53 5.59 -1.46
N LYS A 332 -20.72 6.18 -1.29
CA LYS A 332 -20.91 7.30 -0.35
C LYS A 332 -20.67 6.89 1.10
N GLU A 333 -21.17 5.75 1.51
CA GLU A 333 -20.91 5.19 2.85
C GLU A 333 -19.41 4.92 3.06
N ALA A 334 -18.70 4.41 2.03
CA ALA A 334 -17.27 4.24 2.08
C ALA A 334 -16.52 5.57 2.31
N LYS A 335 -16.87 6.63 1.57
CA LYS A 335 -16.26 7.96 1.75
C LYS A 335 -16.47 8.50 3.17
N GLN A 336 -17.70 8.43 3.68
CA GLN A 336 -18.02 8.89 5.04
C GLN A 336 -17.23 8.10 6.09
N TYR A 337 -17.15 6.78 5.91
CA TYR A 337 -16.38 5.90 6.80
C TYR A 337 -14.89 6.27 6.79
N VAL A 338 -14.30 6.43 5.61
CA VAL A 338 -12.87 6.74 5.47
C VAL A 338 -12.53 8.10 6.08
N ILE A 339 -13.27 9.15 5.78
CA ILE A 339 -13.05 10.49 6.36
C ILE A 339 -13.14 10.41 7.88
N LYS A 340 -14.17 9.78 8.42
CA LYS A 340 -14.38 9.69 9.87
C LYS A 340 -13.29 8.92 10.61
N HIS A 341 -12.75 7.86 10.00
CA HIS A 341 -11.87 6.92 10.70
C HIS A 341 -10.40 7.02 10.30
N TYR A 342 -10.09 7.62 9.14
CA TYR A 342 -8.76 7.58 8.53
C TYR A 342 -8.27 8.93 7.98
N SER A 343 -8.92 10.07 8.30
CA SER A 343 -8.35 11.39 8.03
C SER A 343 -7.05 11.57 8.81
N ILE A 344 -5.99 12.00 8.12
CA ILE A 344 -4.69 12.25 8.78
C ILE A 344 -4.78 13.44 9.75
N GLU A 345 -5.62 14.42 9.45
CA GLU A 345 -5.84 15.62 10.28
C GLU A 345 -6.36 15.23 11.66
N ASP A 346 -7.25 14.23 11.72
CA ASP A 346 -7.81 13.72 12.97
C ASP A 346 -6.88 12.73 13.68
N LYS A 347 -6.03 12.02 12.92
CA LYS A 347 -5.19 10.92 13.43
C LYS A 347 -3.73 11.30 13.67
N ALA A 348 -3.29 12.49 13.24
CA ALA A 348 -1.88 12.91 13.38
C ALA A 348 -1.35 12.86 14.81
N HIS A 349 -2.23 13.06 15.81
CA HIS A 349 -1.88 12.94 17.22
C HIS A 349 -1.33 11.55 17.59
N LEU A 350 -1.75 10.47 16.91
CA LEU A 350 -1.25 9.13 17.18
C LEU A 350 0.27 9.02 16.98
N TRP A 351 0.80 9.74 15.97
CA TRP A 351 2.26 9.79 15.73
C TRP A 351 2.98 10.61 16.79
N SER A 352 2.46 11.81 17.14
CA SER A 352 3.07 12.65 18.17
C SER A 352 3.06 11.96 19.53
N ASP A 353 1.92 11.35 19.94
CA ASP A 353 1.80 10.64 21.21
C ASP A 353 2.75 9.43 21.28
N ALA A 354 2.84 8.64 20.18
CA ALA A 354 3.78 7.53 20.10
C ALA A 354 5.23 8.00 20.27
N TYR A 355 5.63 9.05 19.56
CA TYR A 355 7.01 9.53 19.60
C TYR A 355 7.35 10.26 20.91
N GLU A 356 6.41 10.98 21.51
CA GLU A 356 6.60 11.59 22.85
C GLU A 356 6.80 10.53 23.93
N SER A 357 6.12 9.40 23.84
CA SER A 357 6.27 8.28 24.79
C SER A 357 7.70 7.71 24.88
N LEU A 358 8.55 7.99 23.89
CA LEU A 358 9.98 7.62 23.95
C LEU A 358 10.77 8.35 25.05
N TYR A 359 10.22 9.43 25.60
CA TYR A 359 10.88 10.28 26.61
C TYR A 359 10.21 10.22 27.99
N GLU A 360 9.12 9.46 28.12
CA GLU A 360 8.37 9.29 29.38
C GLU A 360 8.93 8.21 30.31
N LYS A 361 10.15 7.75 30.12
CA LYS A 361 10.80 6.69 30.91
C LYS A 361 11.45 7.21 32.16
#